data_a2f0afab0a17385dfdecfb9f93daa61e
#
_entry.id   a2f0afab0a17385dfdecfb9f93daa61e
#
_cell.length_a   1.000
_cell.length_b   1.000
_cell.length_c   1.000
_cell.angle_alpha   90.00
_cell.angle_beta   90.00
_cell.angle_gamma   90.00
#
_symmetry.space_group_name_H-M   'P 1'
#
loop_
_entity.id
_entity.type
_entity.pdbx_description
1 polymer ?
#
loop_
_entity_poly.entity_id
_entity_poly.type
_entity_poly.pdbx_seq_one_letter_code
_entity_poly.pdbx_strand_id
1 'polypeptide(L)'
;MPAGTDDRDSTGLMRMIMKRSITWRLSVAAALTMSAAAAMAAGNAQEGEIKARGCTGCHGIPGYFNVYPTYRVPKVGGQKEGYIVAALKAYKSGDRTHATMQAQAESLSDKDIADIAAYFASFAKP
;
A
#
# COMPACT_ATOMS: atom_id res chain seq x y z
N MET A 1 -74.06 8.79 12.15
CA MET A 1 -73.01 8.83 11.11
C MET A 1 -71.69 8.57 11.78
N PRO A 2 -71.02 7.44 11.60
CA PRO A 2 -69.69 7.22 12.17
C PRO A 2 -68.62 7.64 11.14
N ALA A 3 -67.65 8.43 11.60
CA ALA A 3 -66.48 8.82 10.84
C ALA A 3 -65.54 7.63 10.71
N GLY A 4 -65.28 7.19 9.46
CA GLY A 4 -64.30 6.17 9.16
C GLY A 4 -62.89 6.77 9.24
N THR A 5 -62.12 6.33 10.21
CA THR A 5 -60.69 6.62 10.28
C THR A 5 -59.93 5.77 9.25
N ASP A 6 -59.34 6.44 8.28
CA ASP A 6 -58.53 5.79 7.22
C ASP A 6 -57.17 5.33 7.77
N ASP A 7 -57.11 4.05 8.13
CA ASP A 7 -55.91 3.40 8.69
C ASP A 7 -54.87 2.96 7.59
N ARG A 8 -55.02 3.48 6.37
CA ARG A 8 -54.13 3.06 5.26
C ARG A 8 -52.86 3.86 5.11
N ASP A 9 -52.75 4.99 5.80
CA ASP A 9 -51.59 5.89 5.62
C ASP A 9 -50.41 5.55 6.54
N SER A 10 -50.70 5.02 7.73
CA SER A 10 -49.67 4.71 8.73
C SER A 10 -48.76 3.52 8.33
N THR A 11 -49.32 2.52 7.64
CA THR A 11 -48.53 1.33 7.16
C THR A 11 -47.61 1.63 5.98
N GLY A 12 -48.01 2.58 5.12
CA GLY A 12 -47.18 3.04 3.98
C GLY A 12 -45.93 3.80 4.44
N LEU A 13 -46.13 4.72 5.40
CA LEU A 13 -45.06 5.54 5.94
C LEU A 13 -44.05 4.70 6.76
N MET A 14 -44.53 3.75 7.54
CA MET A 14 -43.70 2.87 8.35
C MET A 14 -42.83 1.93 7.49
N ARG A 15 -43.37 1.44 6.35
CA ARG A 15 -42.59 0.66 5.35
C ARG A 15 -41.54 1.49 4.64
N MET A 16 -41.80 2.77 4.37
CA MET A 16 -40.83 3.67 3.71
C MET A 16 -39.67 4.02 4.63
N ILE A 17 -39.94 4.28 5.92
CA ILE A 17 -38.91 4.58 6.92
C ILE A 17 -38.01 3.36 7.16
N MET A 18 -38.60 2.17 7.23
CA MET A 18 -37.86 0.92 7.48
C MET A 18 -36.95 0.55 6.30
N LYS A 19 -37.39 0.75 5.04
CA LYS A 19 -36.55 0.53 3.85
C LYS A 19 -35.36 1.49 3.78
N ARG A 20 -35.56 2.77 4.10
CA ARG A 20 -34.48 3.78 4.08
C ARG A 20 -33.43 3.53 5.16
N SER A 21 -33.81 3.02 6.33
CA SER A 21 -32.85 2.71 7.41
C SER A 21 -32.00 1.48 7.12
N ILE A 22 -32.53 0.50 6.39
CA ILE A 22 -31.78 -0.72 6.01
C ILE A 22 -30.74 -0.40 4.93
N THR A 23 -31.10 0.36 3.90
CA THR A 23 -30.16 0.75 2.84
C THR A 23 -29.03 1.64 3.35
N TRP A 24 -29.32 2.55 4.27
CA TRP A 24 -28.30 3.39 4.91
C TRP A 24 -27.30 2.57 5.75
N ARG A 25 -27.79 1.61 6.52
CA ARG A 25 -26.92 0.75 7.37
C ARG A 25 -26.01 -0.15 6.53
N LEU A 26 -26.50 -0.67 5.41
CA LEU A 26 -25.71 -1.49 4.50
C LEU A 26 -24.64 -0.66 3.77
N SER A 27 -24.93 0.59 3.40
CA SER A 27 -23.96 1.47 2.73
C SER A 27 -22.82 1.90 3.66
N VAL A 28 -23.12 2.16 4.96
CA VAL A 28 -22.09 2.52 5.95
C VAL A 28 -21.17 1.33 6.27
N ALA A 29 -21.73 0.12 6.37
CA ALA A 29 -20.94 -1.09 6.60
C ALA A 29 -19.97 -1.41 5.44
N ALA A 30 -20.40 -1.19 4.18
CA ALA A 30 -19.55 -1.40 3.01
C ALA A 30 -18.41 -0.37 2.92
N ALA A 31 -18.61 0.88 3.33
CA ALA A 31 -17.58 1.90 3.33
C ALA A 31 -16.48 1.66 4.37
N LEU A 32 -16.83 1.11 5.54
CA LEU A 32 -15.88 0.79 6.61
C LEU A 32 -14.94 -0.39 6.26
N THR A 33 -15.42 -1.36 5.48
CA THR A 33 -14.59 -2.50 5.07
C THR A 33 -13.55 -2.15 4.00
N MET A 34 -13.80 -1.17 3.14
CA MET A 34 -12.83 -0.72 2.13
C MET A 34 -11.64 0.02 2.74
N SER A 35 -11.82 0.71 3.87
CA SER A 35 -10.72 1.45 4.52
C SER A 35 -9.70 0.55 5.20
N ALA A 36 -10.06 -0.66 5.63
CA ALA A 36 -9.16 -1.60 6.27
C ALA A 36 -8.19 -2.26 5.27
N ALA A 37 -8.59 -2.45 4.02
CA ALA A 37 -7.74 -3.06 3.00
C ALA A 37 -6.57 -2.15 2.54
N ALA A 38 -6.75 -0.84 2.57
CA ALA A 38 -5.69 0.11 2.20
C ALA A 38 -4.58 0.21 3.27
N ALA A 39 -4.91 0.01 4.55
CA ALA A 39 -3.94 0.06 5.65
C ALA A 39 -2.97 -1.13 5.66
N MET A 40 -3.35 -2.27 5.10
CA MET A 40 -2.50 -3.46 5.01
C MET A 40 -1.48 -3.42 3.86
N ALA A 41 -1.60 -2.46 2.95
CA ALA A 41 -0.69 -2.30 1.81
C ALA A 41 0.51 -1.37 2.10
N ALA A 42 0.49 -0.62 3.19
CA ALA A 42 1.58 0.25 3.59
C ALA A 42 2.74 -0.55 4.19
N GLY A 43 3.98 -0.29 3.74
CA GLY A 43 5.18 -0.90 4.29
C GLY A 43 5.47 -0.43 5.71
N ASN A 44 6.15 -1.28 6.49
CA ASN A 44 6.63 -0.95 7.82
C ASN A 44 8.11 -0.58 7.76
N ALA A 45 8.46 0.69 8.04
CA ALA A 45 9.82 1.18 7.93
C ALA A 45 10.79 0.53 8.95
N GLN A 46 10.33 0.16 10.15
CA GLN A 46 11.15 -0.53 11.16
C GLN A 46 11.53 -1.95 10.71
N GLU A 47 10.56 -2.69 10.18
CA GLU A 47 10.84 -3.99 9.56
C GLU A 47 11.74 -3.84 8.32
N GLY A 48 11.50 -2.79 7.55
CA GLY A 48 12.28 -2.44 6.37
C GLY A 48 13.75 -2.14 6.69
N GLU A 49 14.06 -1.53 7.83
CA GLU A 49 15.44 -1.28 8.27
C GLU A 49 16.23 -2.59 8.39
N ILE A 50 15.63 -3.61 9.00
CA ILE A 50 16.26 -4.91 9.17
C ILE A 50 16.50 -5.58 7.82
N LYS A 51 15.47 -5.56 6.95
CA LYS A 51 15.49 -6.20 5.64
C LYS A 51 16.41 -5.49 4.65
N ALA A 52 16.56 -4.17 4.78
CA ALA A 52 17.41 -3.35 3.92
C ALA A 52 18.91 -3.41 4.26
N ARG A 53 19.35 -4.16 5.25
CA ARG A 53 20.77 -4.22 5.65
C ARG A 53 21.69 -4.61 4.50
N GLY A 54 21.29 -5.57 3.68
CA GLY A 54 22.02 -5.94 2.47
C GLY A 54 22.06 -4.83 1.41
N CYS A 55 21.01 -4.01 1.34
CA CYS A 55 20.89 -2.92 0.38
C CYS A 55 21.79 -1.73 0.76
N THR A 56 21.87 -1.40 2.06
CA THR A 56 22.65 -0.26 2.56
C THR A 56 24.14 -0.42 2.37
N GLY A 57 24.65 -1.64 2.24
CA GLY A 57 26.05 -1.92 1.92
C GLY A 57 26.51 -1.34 0.58
N CYS A 58 25.58 -1.18 -0.36
CA CYS A 58 25.83 -0.51 -1.64
C CYS A 58 25.15 0.85 -1.72
N HIS A 59 23.86 0.92 -1.43
CA HIS A 59 23.04 2.13 -1.60
C HIS A 59 23.17 3.15 -0.46
N GLY A 60 23.79 2.78 0.66
CA GLY A 60 24.05 3.66 1.80
C GLY A 60 25.34 4.46 1.69
N ILE A 61 26.22 4.17 0.73
CA ILE A 61 27.54 4.81 0.59
C ILE A 61 27.45 5.93 -0.47
N PRO A 62 27.65 7.20 -0.10
CA PRO A 62 27.62 8.30 -1.07
C PRO A 62 28.68 8.12 -2.16
N GLY A 63 28.28 8.23 -3.42
CA GLY A 63 29.20 8.16 -4.55
C GLY A 63 29.78 6.79 -4.84
N TYR A 64 29.25 5.72 -4.27
CA TYR A 64 29.76 4.37 -4.45
C TYR A 64 29.70 3.91 -5.91
N PHE A 65 30.82 3.35 -6.35
CA PHE A 65 30.97 2.66 -7.64
C PHE A 65 31.34 1.20 -7.41
N ASN A 66 30.66 0.31 -8.08
CA ASN A 66 31.09 -1.07 -8.14
C ASN A 66 32.34 -1.20 -9.04
N VAL A 67 33.31 -2.02 -8.65
CA VAL A 67 34.60 -2.12 -9.36
C VAL A 67 34.47 -3.03 -10.58
N TYR A 68 33.73 -4.12 -10.44
CA TYR A 68 33.55 -5.10 -11.53
C TYR A 68 32.21 -5.83 -11.41
N PRO A 69 31.32 -5.72 -12.41
CA PRO A 69 31.39 -4.74 -13.50
C PRO A 69 31.28 -3.30 -12.99
N THR A 70 31.91 -2.36 -13.68
CA THR A 70 31.94 -0.95 -13.27
C THR A 70 30.60 -0.29 -13.51
N TYR A 71 29.92 0.12 -12.43
CA TYR A 71 28.70 0.93 -12.52
C TYR A 71 28.51 1.79 -11.27
N ARG A 72 27.83 2.91 -11.45
CA ARG A 72 27.49 3.79 -10.34
C ARG A 72 26.28 3.23 -9.60
N VAL A 73 26.39 3.08 -8.27
CA VAL A 73 25.26 2.68 -7.42
C VAL A 73 24.40 3.91 -7.11
N PRO A 74 23.11 3.92 -7.45
CA PRO A 74 22.26 5.06 -7.22
C PRO A 74 21.94 5.22 -5.73
N LYS A 75 21.80 6.49 -5.28
CA LYS A 75 21.27 6.80 -3.96
C LYS A 75 19.77 6.48 -3.92
N VAL A 76 19.36 5.62 -2.99
CA VAL A 76 17.95 5.21 -2.83
C VAL A 76 17.27 5.93 -1.65
N GLY A 77 18.03 6.29 -0.61
CA GLY A 77 17.49 7.01 0.54
C GLY A 77 16.86 8.35 0.16
N GLY A 78 15.62 8.56 0.58
CA GLY A 78 14.80 9.72 0.26
C GLY A 78 14.04 9.62 -1.06
N GLN A 79 14.06 8.47 -1.73
CA GLN A 79 13.27 8.22 -2.93
C GLN A 79 11.81 7.93 -2.58
N LYS A 80 10.89 8.19 -3.49
CA LYS A 80 9.46 7.92 -3.30
C LYS A 80 9.20 6.42 -3.13
N GLU A 81 8.44 6.05 -2.10
CA GLU A 81 8.11 4.66 -1.76
C GLU A 81 7.56 3.90 -2.96
N GLY A 82 6.55 4.44 -3.64
CA GLY A 82 5.94 3.80 -4.82
C GLY A 82 6.92 3.54 -5.96
N TYR A 83 7.93 4.41 -6.14
CA TYR A 83 8.98 4.18 -7.13
C TYR A 83 9.88 3.01 -6.73
N ILE A 84 10.27 2.91 -5.46
CA ILE A 84 11.12 1.81 -4.98
C ILE A 84 10.39 0.48 -5.13
N VAL A 85 9.11 0.42 -4.75
CA VAL A 85 8.25 -0.77 -4.93
C VAL A 85 8.21 -1.19 -6.40
N ALA A 86 7.91 -0.25 -7.30
CA ALA A 86 7.84 -0.54 -8.73
C ALA A 86 9.18 -1.03 -9.29
N ALA A 87 10.29 -0.39 -8.89
CA ALA A 87 11.62 -0.76 -9.35
C ALA A 87 12.03 -2.17 -8.88
N LEU A 88 11.81 -2.51 -7.60
CA LEU A 88 12.14 -3.84 -7.06
C LEU A 88 11.28 -4.94 -7.70
N LYS A 89 9.99 -4.68 -7.92
CA LYS A 89 9.11 -5.61 -8.65
C LYS A 89 9.55 -5.81 -10.09
N ALA A 90 9.94 -4.75 -10.78
CA ALA A 90 10.44 -4.83 -12.15
C ALA A 90 11.77 -5.61 -12.25
N TYR A 91 12.66 -5.48 -11.27
CA TYR A 91 13.85 -6.33 -11.21
C TYR A 91 13.51 -7.79 -10.95
N LYS A 92 12.56 -8.05 -10.03
CA LYS A 92 12.11 -9.40 -9.69
C LYS A 92 11.44 -10.11 -10.86
N SER A 93 10.63 -9.40 -11.66
CA SER A 93 9.96 -9.94 -12.85
C SER A 93 10.87 -10.06 -14.07
N GLY A 94 12.03 -9.37 -14.08
CA GLY A 94 12.92 -9.29 -15.23
C GLY A 94 12.60 -8.15 -16.21
N ASP A 95 11.55 -7.37 -15.96
CA ASP A 95 11.18 -6.21 -16.79
C ASP A 95 12.24 -5.10 -16.74
N ARG A 96 13.04 -5.08 -15.68
CA ARG A 96 14.21 -4.21 -15.54
C ARG A 96 15.48 -5.05 -15.45
N THR A 97 16.44 -4.78 -16.34
CA THR A 97 17.65 -5.59 -16.49
C THR A 97 18.81 -5.01 -15.68
N HIS A 98 19.28 -5.73 -14.68
CA HIS A 98 20.52 -5.49 -13.95
C HIS A 98 20.80 -6.73 -13.08
N ALA A 99 21.78 -7.55 -13.43
CA ALA A 99 22.01 -8.86 -12.83
C ALA A 99 22.09 -8.83 -11.29
N THR A 100 22.85 -7.87 -10.72
CA THR A 100 22.96 -7.73 -9.26
C THR A 100 21.63 -7.42 -8.62
N MET A 101 20.85 -6.49 -9.19
CA MET A 101 19.55 -6.10 -8.62
C MET A 101 18.49 -7.18 -8.81
N GLN A 102 18.52 -7.93 -9.90
CA GLN A 102 17.64 -9.09 -10.10
C GLN A 102 17.91 -10.14 -9.02
N ALA A 103 19.18 -10.51 -8.78
CA ALA A 103 19.54 -11.44 -7.72
C ALA A 103 19.11 -10.96 -6.32
N GLN A 104 19.21 -9.66 -6.03
CA GLN A 104 18.75 -9.10 -4.76
C GLN A 104 17.22 -9.11 -4.62
N ALA A 105 16.49 -8.87 -5.72
CA ALA A 105 15.03 -8.77 -5.70
C ALA A 105 14.33 -10.14 -5.73
N GLU A 106 14.97 -11.17 -6.26
CA GLU A 106 14.38 -12.49 -6.51
C GLU A 106 13.77 -13.11 -5.24
N SER A 107 14.49 -13.04 -4.12
CA SER A 107 14.07 -13.64 -2.84
C SER A 107 13.07 -12.81 -2.05
N LEU A 108 12.82 -11.55 -2.43
CA LEU A 108 11.95 -10.64 -1.68
C LEU A 108 10.47 -11.00 -1.89
N SER A 109 9.70 -11.09 -0.80
CA SER A 109 8.23 -11.11 -0.88
C SER A 109 7.68 -9.71 -1.19
N ASP A 110 6.42 -9.61 -1.58
CA ASP A 110 5.75 -8.31 -1.78
C ASP A 110 5.74 -7.46 -0.50
N LYS A 111 5.62 -8.12 0.66
CA LYS A 111 5.73 -7.45 1.95
C LYS A 111 7.14 -6.92 2.21
N ASP A 112 8.18 -7.69 1.89
CA ASP A 112 9.56 -7.24 2.06
C ASP A 112 9.86 -6.03 1.16
N ILE A 113 9.38 -6.05 -0.06
CA ILE A 113 9.50 -4.93 -1.00
C ILE A 113 8.82 -3.67 -0.44
N ALA A 114 7.61 -3.80 0.11
CA ALA A 114 6.90 -2.67 0.71
C ALA A 114 7.64 -2.13 1.94
N ASP A 115 8.09 -2.99 2.84
CA ASP A 115 8.80 -2.59 4.06
C ASP A 115 10.14 -1.89 3.74
N ILE A 116 10.94 -2.44 2.82
CA ILE A 116 12.19 -1.84 2.35
C ILE A 116 11.94 -0.48 1.70
N ALA A 117 10.87 -0.36 0.90
CA ALA A 117 10.52 0.90 0.26
C ALA A 117 10.11 1.97 1.28
N ALA A 118 9.31 1.62 2.29
CA ALA A 118 8.95 2.51 3.39
C ALA A 118 10.18 3.00 4.17
N TYR A 119 11.14 2.11 4.45
CA TYR A 119 12.39 2.45 5.12
C TYR A 119 13.20 3.48 4.32
N PHE A 120 13.49 3.23 3.05
CA PHE A 120 14.25 4.18 2.25
C PHE A 120 13.51 5.49 2.01
N ALA A 121 12.18 5.46 1.88
CA ALA A 121 11.38 6.67 1.74
C ALA A 121 11.42 7.54 3.00
N SER A 122 11.59 6.97 4.20
CA SER A 122 11.66 7.71 5.46
C SER A 122 12.86 8.66 5.56
N PHE A 123 13.87 8.51 4.70
CA PHE A 123 15.01 9.45 4.60
C PHE A 123 14.72 10.68 3.72
N ALA A 124 13.51 10.83 3.18
CA ALA A 124 13.13 12.08 2.53
C ALA A 124 13.13 13.20 3.57
N LYS A 125 13.93 14.25 3.33
CA LYS A 125 13.85 15.46 4.18
C LYS A 125 12.49 16.12 3.95
N PRO A 126 11.84 16.60 5.02
CA PRO A 126 10.63 17.41 4.90
C PRO A 126 10.89 18.70 4.12
#